data_1208a395f9c8c07d6c07b2d4711944f2
#
_entry.id   1208a395f9c8c07d6c07b2d4711944f2
#
_cell.length_a   1.000
_cell.length_b   1.000
_cell.length_c   1.000
_cell.angle_alpha   90.00
_cell.angle_beta   90.00
_cell.angle_gamma   90.00
#
_symmetry.space_group_name_H-M   'P 1'
#
loop_
_entity.id
_entity.type
_entity.pdbx_description
1 polymer ?
#
loop_
_entity_poly.entity_id
_entity_poly.type
_entity_poly.pdbx_seq_one_letter_code
_entity_poly.pdbx_strand_id
1 'polypeptide(L)'
;MEKRQVLFVNLRRIEREGLESLLAARRLGYEVVLLGRSLPPFAAPLVTAFYQVDTYDRATALAAARDVAGRYDIAGVPSFTEVDVQLVAAIATELGLPGMTTDAALKARNKYHMKQGLQDMRDVLPTYHRVRNLTELRTAVRDIGLPAVIKPTGASGSKGIFELRDDDDLEAAVEQLEKIARPQFDAVFQQFGAEFIVEEYLEGEELSVEGLIAGGEPHVVMVTDKLTSAPYHLELQHVMPSALPSDVLAEVQATTVQIVSALGFDNCAFHLEAKWGPRGMKFIEVAARPAGDYIVSHLVPLSCGIDYFANVVRIAVGAPLELEPDRDLHAGLRFVLADRSGRFEGLGGIEDVCADPGYPYLFLEHPVGTEVTLPPASFGLQRVAAVCARHVDRAGLDALLSDVDRLVSARVTVAETALA
;
A
#
# COMPACT_ATOMS: atom_id res chain seq x y z
N MET A 1 -27.62 -24.27 6.93
CA MET A 1 -26.32 -24.48 6.27
C MET A 1 -25.25 -23.88 7.17
N GLU A 2 -24.25 -24.64 7.52
CA GLU A 2 -23.07 -24.07 8.19
C GLU A 2 -22.47 -23.00 7.28
N LYS A 3 -22.07 -21.86 7.87
CA LYS A 3 -21.44 -20.79 7.11
C LYS A 3 -20.03 -21.21 6.75
N ARG A 4 -19.65 -21.04 5.47
CA ARG A 4 -18.27 -21.24 5.02
C ARG A 4 -17.36 -20.16 5.61
N GLN A 5 -16.10 -20.48 5.82
CA GLN A 5 -15.11 -19.57 6.38
C GLN A 5 -14.13 -19.07 5.32
N VAL A 6 -13.57 -17.90 5.57
CA VAL A 6 -12.37 -17.41 4.87
C VAL A 6 -11.22 -17.30 5.86
N LEU A 7 -10.03 -17.69 5.41
CA LEU A 7 -8.82 -17.64 6.24
C LEU A 7 -8.08 -16.33 5.99
N PHE A 8 -8.08 -15.41 6.94
CA PHE A 8 -7.26 -14.21 6.92
C PHE A 8 -5.88 -14.50 7.49
N VAL A 9 -4.85 -14.02 6.80
CA VAL A 9 -3.47 -14.04 7.29
C VAL A 9 -3.11 -12.60 7.68
N ASN A 10 -2.97 -12.36 8.96
CA ASN A 10 -2.87 -11.06 9.59
C ASN A 10 -4.04 -10.11 9.23
N LEU A 11 -4.06 -8.95 9.86
CA LEU A 11 -4.94 -7.83 9.52
C LEU A 11 -4.10 -6.63 9.08
N ARG A 12 -4.71 -5.74 8.34
CA ARG A 12 -4.09 -4.46 7.96
C ARG A 12 -3.71 -3.69 9.23
N ARG A 13 -2.57 -2.99 9.17
CA ARG A 13 -2.03 -2.24 10.31
C ARG A 13 -2.93 -1.08 10.72
N ILE A 14 -3.55 -0.39 9.74
CA ILE A 14 -4.54 0.65 9.99
C ILE A 14 -5.82 -0.05 10.45
N GLU A 15 -6.20 0.19 11.71
CA GLU A 15 -7.33 -0.49 12.37
C GLU A 15 -8.63 -0.38 11.56
N ARG A 16 -8.92 0.81 11.03
CA ARG A 16 -10.12 1.06 10.25
C ARG A 16 -10.17 0.21 8.97
N GLU A 17 -9.06 0.08 8.27
CA GLU A 17 -8.96 -0.78 7.09
C GLU A 17 -9.04 -2.27 7.45
N GLY A 18 -8.44 -2.66 8.58
CA GLY A 18 -8.57 -4.02 9.13
C GLY A 18 -10.03 -4.35 9.45
N LEU A 19 -10.75 -3.42 10.08
CA LEU A 19 -12.17 -3.56 10.36
C LEU A 19 -13.00 -3.71 9.08
N GLU A 20 -12.80 -2.84 8.08
CA GLU A 20 -13.53 -2.91 6.81
C GLU A 20 -13.27 -4.23 6.06
N SER A 21 -12.06 -4.78 6.10
CA SER A 21 -11.77 -6.08 5.49
C SER A 21 -12.54 -7.23 6.14
N LEU A 22 -12.67 -7.23 7.48
CA LEU A 22 -13.49 -8.21 8.23
C LEU A 22 -14.98 -8.04 7.93
N LEU A 23 -15.47 -6.80 7.90
CA LEU A 23 -16.86 -6.50 7.59
C LEU A 23 -17.22 -6.89 6.16
N ALA A 24 -16.32 -6.73 5.20
CA ALA A 24 -16.52 -7.16 3.82
C ALA A 24 -16.77 -8.67 3.72
N ALA A 25 -15.97 -9.50 4.39
CA ALA A 25 -16.19 -10.94 4.44
C ALA A 25 -17.57 -11.27 5.06
N ARG A 26 -17.94 -10.60 6.14
CA ARG A 26 -19.22 -10.82 6.83
C ARG A 26 -20.43 -10.35 6.01
N ARG A 27 -20.34 -9.24 5.27
CA ARG A 27 -21.38 -8.80 4.33
C ARG A 27 -21.66 -9.85 3.25
N LEU A 28 -20.63 -10.57 2.82
CA LEU A 28 -20.76 -11.68 1.86
C LEU A 28 -21.21 -13.01 2.52
N GLY A 29 -21.47 -13.02 3.83
CA GLY A 29 -21.97 -14.19 4.55
C GLY A 29 -20.90 -15.17 5.01
N TYR A 30 -19.61 -14.83 4.86
CA TYR A 30 -18.52 -15.67 5.37
C TYR A 30 -18.20 -15.36 6.83
N GLU A 31 -17.76 -16.38 7.54
CA GLU A 31 -17.12 -16.25 8.83
C GLU A 31 -15.60 -16.14 8.63
N VAL A 32 -14.91 -15.50 9.58
CA VAL A 32 -13.47 -15.27 9.47
C VAL A 32 -12.72 -16.13 10.47
N VAL A 33 -11.77 -16.93 10.00
CA VAL A 33 -10.70 -17.51 10.81
C VAL A 33 -9.45 -16.67 10.59
N LEU A 34 -8.82 -16.21 11.67
CA LEU A 34 -7.63 -15.37 11.61
C LEU A 34 -6.39 -16.14 12.03
N LEU A 35 -5.38 -16.12 11.19
CA LEU A 35 -4.04 -16.63 11.46
C LEU A 35 -3.08 -15.45 11.54
N GLY A 36 -2.37 -15.27 12.65
CA GLY A 36 -1.51 -14.11 12.84
C GLY A 36 -0.83 -14.05 14.20
N ARG A 37 -0.01 -13.01 14.41
CA ARG A 37 0.76 -12.84 15.64
C ARG A 37 -0.09 -12.41 16.83
N SER A 38 -1.14 -11.64 16.59
CA SER A 38 -2.05 -11.13 17.63
C SER A 38 -3.45 -10.95 17.11
N LEU A 39 -4.43 -11.02 18.01
CA LEU A 39 -5.82 -10.67 17.75
C LEU A 39 -6.10 -9.27 18.32
N PRO A 40 -6.24 -8.23 17.47
CA PRO A 40 -6.59 -6.91 17.96
C PRO A 40 -7.96 -6.88 18.62
N PRO A 41 -8.17 -6.06 19.67
CA PRO A 41 -9.45 -6.01 20.38
C PRO A 41 -10.67 -5.75 19.50
N PHE A 42 -10.55 -4.87 18.50
CA PHE A 42 -11.65 -4.55 17.57
C PHE A 42 -12.06 -5.75 16.70
N ALA A 43 -11.13 -6.66 16.42
CA ALA A 43 -11.35 -7.81 15.55
C ALA A 43 -12.00 -9.00 16.31
N ALA A 44 -11.82 -9.08 17.63
CA ALA A 44 -12.29 -10.20 18.44
C ALA A 44 -13.78 -10.55 18.24
N PRO A 45 -14.74 -9.61 18.18
CA PRO A 45 -16.16 -9.93 17.95
C PRO A 45 -16.48 -10.35 16.51
N LEU A 46 -15.55 -10.20 15.57
CA LEU A 46 -15.74 -10.46 14.14
C LEU A 46 -15.04 -11.74 13.66
N VAL A 47 -14.16 -12.31 14.48
CA VAL A 47 -13.36 -13.49 14.16
C VAL A 47 -13.94 -14.72 14.89
N THR A 48 -14.24 -15.76 14.12
CA THR A 48 -14.79 -17.04 14.65
C THR A 48 -13.74 -17.83 15.40
N ALA A 49 -12.50 -17.82 14.90
CA ALA A 49 -11.37 -18.47 15.54
C ALA A 49 -10.07 -17.72 15.25
N PHE A 50 -9.16 -17.73 16.22
CA PHE A 50 -7.84 -17.15 16.09
C PHE A 50 -6.75 -18.18 16.34
N TYR A 51 -5.80 -18.26 15.42
CA TYR A 51 -4.62 -19.12 15.51
C TYR A 51 -3.37 -18.23 15.61
N GLN A 52 -2.77 -18.22 16.78
CA GLN A 52 -1.56 -17.43 17.01
C GLN A 52 -0.36 -18.11 16.37
N VAL A 53 0.26 -17.44 15.41
CA VAL A 53 1.45 -17.93 14.69
C VAL A 53 2.32 -16.78 14.24
N ASP A 54 3.63 -17.00 14.19
CA ASP A 54 4.54 -16.09 13.51
C ASP A 54 4.48 -16.34 12.00
N THR A 55 3.85 -15.40 11.26
CA THR A 55 3.67 -15.49 9.80
C THR A 55 4.98 -15.33 9.01
N TYR A 56 6.06 -14.89 9.64
CA TYR A 56 7.40 -14.91 9.04
C TYR A 56 8.07 -16.29 9.11
N ASP A 57 7.64 -17.16 10.05
CA ASP A 57 7.97 -18.59 10.00
C ASP A 57 6.99 -19.31 9.06
N ARG A 58 7.36 -19.33 7.78
CA ARG A 58 6.52 -19.91 6.73
C ARG A 58 6.13 -21.36 6.99
N ALA A 59 7.04 -22.19 7.55
CA ALA A 59 6.78 -23.60 7.79
C ALA A 59 5.70 -23.79 8.86
N THR A 60 5.84 -23.06 9.98
CA THR A 60 4.86 -23.07 11.08
C THR A 60 3.52 -22.50 10.64
N ALA A 61 3.52 -21.41 9.85
CA ALA A 61 2.28 -20.80 9.34
C ALA A 61 1.52 -21.72 8.37
N LEU A 62 2.22 -22.44 7.47
CA LEU A 62 1.60 -23.45 6.60
C LEU A 62 1.04 -24.63 7.38
N ALA A 63 1.75 -25.10 8.40
CA ALA A 63 1.24 -26.18 9.27
C ALA A 63 -0.05 -25.76 10.00
N ALA A 64 -0.08 -24.52 10.51
CA ALA A 64 -1.29 -23.96 11.12
C ALA A 64 -2.44 -23.83 10.13
N ALA A 65 -2.18 -23.41 8.90
CA ALA A 65 -3.20 -23.29 7.84
C ALA A 65 -3.82 -24.67 7.49
N ARG A 66 -3.01 -25.74 7.47
CA ARG A 66 -3.52 -27.13 7.29
C ARG A 66 -4.42 -27.57 8.46
N ASP A 67 -4.01 -27.26 9.69
CA ASP A 67 -4.84 -27.58 10.88
C ASP A 67 -6.17 -26.83 10.82
N VAL A 68 -6.16 -25.56 10.42
CA VAL A 68 -7.38 -24.77 10.19
C VAL A 68 -8.26 -25.41 9.12
N ALA A 69 -7.71 -25.77 7.96
CA ALA A 69 -8.47 -26.41 6.87
C ALA A 69 -9.01 -27.80 7.23
N GLY A 70 -8.37 -28.50 8.20
CA GLY A 70 -8.89 -29.74 8.75
C GLY A 70 -10.09 -29.58 9.70
N ARG A 71 -10.35 -28.36 10.17
CA ARG A 71 -11.41 -28.04 11.15
C ARG A 71 -12.53 -27.20 10.60
N TYR A 72 -12.27 -26.41 9.55
CA TYR A 72 -13.17 -25.43 8.97
C TYR A 72 -13.29 -25.62 7.46
N ASP A 73 -14.47 -25.34 6.90
CA ASP A 73 -14.70 -25.32 5.44
C ASP A 73 -14.17 -23.99 4.87
N ILE A 74 -12.85 -23.91 4.63
CA ILE A 74 -12.20 -22.71 4.12
C ILE A 74 -12.53 -22.52 2.64
N ALA A 75 -13.28 -21.47 2.33
CA ALA A 75 -13.70 -21.11 0.99
C ALA A 75 -12.61 -20.34 0.20
N GLY A 76 -11.73 -19.63 0.89
CA GLY A 76 -10.70 -18.81 0.28
C GLY A 76 -9.74 -18.16 1.27
N VAL A 77 -8.63 -17.62 0.75
CA VAL A 77 -7.58 -16.96 1.54
C VAL A 77 -7.32 -15.58 0.89
N PRO A 78 -8.06 -14.52 1.26
CA PRO A 78 -7.89 -13.20 0.66
C PRO A 78 -6.56 -12.56 1.10
N SER A 79 -5.87 -11.88 0.17
CA SER A 79 -4.63 -11.18 0.42
C SER A 79 -4.90 -9.70 0.68
N PHE A 80 -4.71 -9.24 1.93
CA PHE A 80 -4.92 -7.85 2.33
C PHE A 80 -3.64 -7.11 2.69
N THR A 81 -2.55 -7.82 2.97
CA THR A 81 -1.31 -7.23 3.48
C THR A 81 -0.13 -7.53 2.58
N GLU A 82 0.75 -6.55 2.42
CA GLU A 82 1.93 -6.63 1.57
C GLU A 82 2.86 -7.78 1.97
N VAL A 83 3.13 -7.90 3.26
CA VAL A 83 4.11 -8.87 3.79
C VAL A 83 3.66 -10.31 3.67
N ASP A 84 2.36 -10.55 3.57
CA ASP A 84 1.77 -11.89 3.58
C ASP A 84 1.48 -12.46 2.17
N VAL A 85 1.67 -11.67 1.10
CA VAL A 85 1.37 -12.07 -0.29
C VAL A 85 1.94 -13.44 -0.64
N GLN A 86 3.22 -13.70 -0.30
CA GLN A 86 3.85 -15.00 -0.56
C GLN A 86 3.30 -16.14 0.30
N LEU A 87 2.93 -15.87 1.55
CA LEU A 87 2.35 -16.86 2.44
C LEU A 87 0.92 -17.19 2.00
N VAL A 88 0.11 -16.18 1.68
CA VAL A 88 -1.25 -16.35 1.14
C VAL A 88 -1.23 -17.19 -0.14
N ALA A 89 -0.34 -16.88 -1.09
CA ALA A 89 -0.18 -17.67 -2.32
C ALA A 89 0.18 -19.14 -2.02
N ALA A 90 1.08 -19.37 -1.07
CA ALA A 90 1.46 -20.72 -0.68
C ALA A 90 0.32 -21.49 -0.01
N ILE A 91 -0.44 -20.85 0.89
CA ILE A 91 -1.59 -21.46 1.54
C ILE A 91 -2.67 -21.77 0.50
N ALA A 92 -3.01 -20.83 -0.39
CA ALA A 92 -4.00 -21.03 -1.45
C ALA A 92 -3.61 -22.21 -2.35
N THR A 93 -2.33 -22.28 -2.78
CA THR A 93 -1.80 -23.41 -3.57
C THR A 93 -1.97 -24.74 -2.84
N GLU A 94 -1.60 -24.81 -1.55
CA GLU A 94 -1.64 -26.03 -0.77
C GLU A 94 -3.06 -26.52 -0.51
N LEU A 95 -4.02 -25.61 -0.34
CA LEU A 95 -5.42 -25.93 -0.11
C LEU A 95 -6.23 -26.08 -1.41
N GLY A 96 -5.62 -25.89 -2.59
CA GLY A 96 -6.31 -25.98 -3.88
C GLY A 96 -7.35 -24.87 -4.08
N LEU A 97 -7.11 -23.70 -3.50
CA LEU A 97 -7.99 -22.53 -3.56
C LEU A 97 -7.52 -21.52 -4.62
N PRO A 98 -8.41 -20.64 -5.12
CA PRO A 98 -8.00 -19.54 -5.98
C PRO A 98 -6.92 -18.68 -5.33
N GLY A 99 -5.90 -18.30 -6.09
CA GLY A 99 -4.79 -17.50 -5.60
C GLY A 99 -3.67 -17.37 -6.64
N MET A 100 -2.67 -16.56 -6.31
CA MET A 100 -1.49 -16.39 -7.14
C MET A 100 -0.57 -17.61 -7.10
N THR A 101 0.22 -17.78 -8.17
CA THR A 101 1.37 -18.69 -8.11
C THR A 101 2.45 -18.13 -7.17
N THR A 102 3.27 -19.00 -6.60
CA THR A 102 4.38 -18.59 -5.72
C THR A 102 5.44 -17.77 -6.47
N ASP A 103 5.61 -17.99 -7.77
CA ASP A 103 6.51 -17.20 -8.63
C ASP A 103 6.00 -15.77 -8.83
N ALA A 104 4.72 -15.60 -9.18
CA ALA A 104 4.09 -14.29 -9.29
C ALA A 104 4.12 -13.54 -7.94
N ALA A 105 3.88 -14.24 -6.83
CA ALA A 105 3.94 -13.68 -5.49
C ALA A 105 5.37 -13.22 -5.11
N LEU A 106 6.42 -13.91 -5.57
CA LEU A 106 7.81 -13.46 -5.40
C LEU A 106 8.07 -12.17 -6.20
N LYS A 107 7.63 -12.12 -7.46
CA LYS A 107 7.75 -10.91 -8.29
C LYS A 107 7.01 -9.72 -7.67
N ALA A 108 5.82 -9.95 -7.09
CA ALA A 108 5.06 -8.91 -6.40
C ALA A 108 5.78 -8.35 -5.15
N ARG A 109 6.64 -9.15 -4.50
CA ARG A 109 7.27 -8.80 -3.22
C ARG A 109 8.70 -8.29 -3.32
N ASN A 110 9.39 -8.52 -4.43
CA ASN A 110 10.77 -8.10 -4.61
C ASN A 110 10.89 -7.22 -5.87
N LYS A 111 11.21 -5.95 -5.68
CA LYS A 111 11.30 -4.93 -6.74
C LYS A 111 12.28 -5.30 -7.86
N TYR A 112 13.35 -6.02 -7.54
CA TYR A 112 14.30 -6.48 -8.55
C TYR A 112 13.70 -7.61 -9.39
N HIS A 113 13.10 -8.63 -8.77
CA HIS A 113 12.44 -9.73 -9.50
C HIS A 113 11.23 -9.23 -10.30
N MET A 114 10.51 -8.24 -9.77
CA MET A 114 9.41 -7.57 -10.46
C MET A 114 9.90 -6.96 -11.79
N LYS A 115 10.97 -6.16 -11.76
CA LYS A 115 11.51 -5.53 -12.97
C LYS A 115 12.15 -6.56 -13.92
N GLN A 116 12.76 -7.63 -13.41
CA GLN A 116 13.21 -8.75 -14.23
C GLN A 116 12.05 -9.44 -14.97
N GLY A 117 10.89 -9.56 -14.34
CA GLY A 117 9.68 -10.09 -14.99
C GLY A 117 9.11 -9.20 -16.10
N LEU A 118 9.56 -7.94 -16.21
CA LEU A 118 9.14 -6.94 -17.19
C LEU A 118 10.25 -6.57 -18.18
N GLN A 119 11.33 -7.33 -18.29
CA GLN A 119 12.50 -6.98 -19.12
C GLN A 119 12.18 -6.77 -20.61
N ASP A 120 11.07 -7.32 -21.11
CA ASP A 120 10.59 -7.14 -22.47
C ASP A 120 9.76 -5.86 -22.67
N MET A 121 9.41 -5.17 -21.56
CA MET A 121 8.68 -3.89 -21.54
C MET A 121 9.61 -2.72 -21.19
N ARG A 122 10.73 -2.59 -21.91
CA ARG A 122 11.79 -1.61 -21.60
C ARG A 122 11.32 -0.16 -21.61
N ASP A 123 10.34 0.15 -22.42
CA ASP A 123 9.85 1.51 -22.58
C ASP A 123 9.16 2.04 -21.31
N VAL A 124 8.62 1.15 -20.47
CA VAL A 124 7.98 1.54 -19.21
C VAL A 124 8.93 1.45 -18.01
N LEU A 125 10.05 0.73 -18.13
CA LEU A 125 10.99 0.55 -17.02
C LEU A 125 11.97 1.71 -16.90
N PRO A 126 12.36 2.12 -15.65
CA PRO A 126 13.59 2.85 -15.45
C PRO A 126 14.81 1.98 -15.77
N THR A 127 15.97 2.58 -16.04
CA THR A 127 17.23 1.87 -15.93
C THR A 127 17.46 1.51 -14.46
N TYR A 128 17.86 0.25 -14.16
CA TYR A 128 17.98 -0.20 -12.78
C TYR A 128 19.07 -1.26 -12.59
N HIS A 129 19.64 -1.29 -11.39
CA HIS A 129 20.59 -2.30 -10.96
C HIS A 129 20.31 -2.78 -9.54
N ARG A 130 20.59 -4.07 -9.29
CA ARG A 130 20.63 -4.59 -7.93
C ARG A 130 21.99 -4.29 -7.31
N VAL A 131 22.00 -3.80 -6.08
CA VAL A 131 23.23 -3.45 -5.36
C VAL A 131 23.16 -3.93 -3.91
N ARG A 132 24.30 -4.26 -3.32
CA ARG A 132 24.43 -4.75 -1.94
C ARG A 132 25.43 -3.96 -1.10
N ASN A 133 26.24 -3.12 -1.75
CA ASN A 133 27.28 -2.33 -1.12
C ASN A 133 27.62 -1.09 -1.94
N LEU A 134 28.43 -0.21 -1.34
CA LEU A 134 28.84 1.05 -1.97
C LEU A 134 29.59 0.87 -3.30
N THR A 135 30.42 -0.17 -3.43
CA THR A 135 31.19 -0.42 -4.65
C THR A 135 30.26 -0.78 -5.82
N GLU A 136 29.27 -1.64 -5.59
CA GLU A 136 28.23 -1.98 -6.56
C GLU A 136 27.39 -0.75 -6.90
N LEU A 137 27.03 0.07 -5.89
CA LEU A 137 26.25 1.31 -6.09
C LEU A 137 27.00 2.30 -6.98
N ARG A 138 28.28 2.56 -6.70
CA ARG A 138 29.10 3.45 -7.54
C ARG A 138 29.21 2.97 -8.98
N THR A 139 29.25 1.66 -9.19
CA THR A 139 29.29 1.07 -10.53
C THR A 139 27.94 1.27 -11.24
N ALA A 140 26.84 1.00 -10.56
CA ALA A 140 25.48 1.15 -11.08
C ALA A 140 25.15 2.61 -11.44
N VAL A 141 25.51 3.56 -10.59
CA VAL A 141 25.27 4.99 -10.83
C VAL A 141 26.04 5.53 -12.04
N ARG A 142 27.21 4.97 -12.37
CA ARG A 142 27.93 5.36 -13.61
C ARG A 142 27.17 4.96 -14.87
N ASP A 143 26.39 3.89 -14.82
CA ASP A 143 25.54 3.46 -15.95
C ASP A 143 24.21 4.19 -16.00
N ILE A 144 23.57 4.40 -14.83
CA ILE A 144 22.27 5.07 -14.71
C ILE A 144 22.39 6.58 -14.93
N GLY A 145 23.41 7.21 -14.35
CA GLY A 145 23.55 8.66 -14.17
C GLY A 145 22.85 9.15 -12.89
N LEU A 146 23.05 10.43 -12.58
CA LEU A 146 22.41 11.12 -11.48
C LEU A 146 21.44 12.18 -12.06
N PRO A 147 20.31 12.46 -11.40
CA PRO A 147 19.87 11.88 -10.14
C PRO A 147 19.39 10.44 -10.28
N ALA A 148 19.50 9.66 -9.21
CA ALA A 148 19.04 8.29 -9.12
C ALA A 148 18.30 8.06 -7.79
N VAL A 149 17.61 6.93 -7.66
CA VAL A 149 16.91 6.54 -6.41
C VAL A 149 17.40 5.17 -5.96
N ILE A 150 17.81 5.04 -4.71
CA ILE A 150 18.10 3.75 -4.08
C ILE A 150 17.05 3.39 -3.04
N LYS A 151 16.65 2.12 -3.01
CA LYS A 151 15.63 1.61 -2.07
C LYS A 151 15.81 0.11 -1.80
N PRO A 152 15.34 -0.41 -0.64
CA PRO A 152 15.33 -1.85 -0.38
C PRO A 152 14.41 -2.58 -1.36
N THR A 153 14.81 -3.79 -1.81
CA THR A 153 14.01 -4.56 -2.78
C THR A 153 12.69 -5.06 -2.20
N GLY A 154 12.62 -5.34 -0.90
CA GLY A 154 11.45 -5.95 -0.24
C GLY A 154 10.65 -5.03 0.68
N ALA A 155 11.06 -3.76 0.87
CA ALA A 155 10.34 -2.82 1.73
C ALA A 155 9.12 -2.21 1.03
N SER A 156 8.18 -1.68 1.83
CA SER A 156 6.98 -0.97 1.41
C SER A 156 6.73 0.27 2.28
N GLY A 157 5.90 1.21 1.82
CA GLY A 157 5.54 2.44 2.56
C GLY A 157 6.70 3.43 2.65
N SER A 158 7.39 3.68 1.55
CA SER A 158 8.51 4.63 1.38
C SER A 158 9.70 4.40 2.33
N LYS A 159 9.78 3.23 2.99
CA LYS A 159 10.85 2.92 3.94
C LYS A 159 12.19 2.74 3.24
N GLY A 160 13.11 3.66 3.50
CA GLY A 160 14.48 3.58 2.99
C GLY A 160 14.60 3.98 1.52
N ILE A 161 13.76 4.88 1.03
CA ILE A 161 13.93 5.54 -0.27
C ILE A 161 14.84 6.73 -0.09
N PHE A 162 15.94 6.78 -0.87
CA PHE A 162 16.87 7.90 -0.88
C PHE A 162 17.12 8.35 -2.31
N GLU A 163 17.00 9.66 -2.54
CA GLU A 163 17.47 10.30 -3.76
C GLU A 163 18.98 10.47 -3.70
N LEU A 164 19.64 10.16 -4.80
CA LEU A 164 21.07 10.31 -5.00
C LEU A 164 21.27 11.42 -6.03
N ARG A 165 21.82 12.57 -5.62
CA ARG A 165 22.00 13.75 -6.48
C ARG A 165 23.46 13.98 -6.84
N ASP A 166 24.36 13.53 -5.97
CA ASP A 166 25.82 13.61 -6.15
C ASP A 166 26.52 12.43 -5.49
N ASP A 167 27.85 12.41 -5.58
CA ASP A 167 28.66 11.31 -5.05
C ASP A 167 28.66 11.23 -3.51
N ASP A 168 28.42 12.35 -2.82
CA ASP A 168 28.38 12.38 -1.34
C ASP A 168 27.12 11.69 -0.81
N ASP A 169 26.00 11.75 -1.55
CA ASP A 169 24.77 11.04 -1.21
C ASP A 169 24.92 9.53 -1.20
N LEU A 170 25.84 8.95 -2.01
CA LEU A 170 25.99 7.51 -2.14
C LEU A 170 26.45 6.84 -0.84
N GLU A 171 27.45 7.43 -0.18
CA GLU A 171 27.94 6.88 1.11
C GLU A 171 26.89 7.04 2.20
N ALA A 172 26.28 8.22 2.29
CA ALA A 172 25.24 8.50 3.28
C ALA A 172 24.02 7.57 3.11
N ALA A 173 23.56 7.34 1.88
CA ALA A 173 22.45 6.45 1.60
C ALA A 173 22.75 4.99 2.00
N VAL A 174 23.91 4.46 1.63
CA VAL A 174 24.31 3.09 2.01
C VAL A 174 24.40 2.95 3.53
N GLU A 175 25.03 3.90 4.23
CA GLU A 175 25.13 3.87 5.69
C GLU A 175 23.75 3.87 6.37
N GLN A 176 22.81 4.68 5.88
CA GLN A 176 21.44 4.71 6.40
C GLN A 176 20.69 3.42 6.08
N LEU A 177 20.80 2.91 4.87
CA LEU A 177 20.18 1.65 4.46
C LEU A 177 20.68 0.46 5.28
N GLU A 178 21.97 0.38 5.56
CA GLU A 178 22.54 -0.66 6.44
C GLU A 178 22.02 -0.61 7.88
N LYS A 179 21.64 0.59 8.36
CA LYS A 179 21.03 0.76 9.69
C LYS A 179 19.59 0.29 9.73
N ILE A 180 18.80 0.60 8.70
CA ILE A 180 17.37 0.31 8.66
C ILE A 180 17.02 -1.06 8.07
N ALA A 181 17.84 -1.60 7.16
CA ALA A 181 17.59 -2.88 6.50
C ALA A 181 17.91 -4.09 7.39
N ARG A 182 17.40 -4.07 8.63
CA ARG A 182 17.61 -5.11 9.65
C ARG A 182 16.28 -5.56 10.23
N PRO A 183 16.11 -6.87 10.51
CA PRO A 183 14.89 -7.39 11.13
C PRO A 183 14.51 -6.71 12.46
N GLN A 184 15.50 -6.18 13.19
CA GLN A 184 15.27 -5.45 14.44
C GLN A 184 14.64 -4.08 14.23
N PHE A 185 14.84 -3.47 13.07
CA PHE A 185 14.21 -2.21 12.69
C PHE A 185 12.80 -2.44 12.16
N ASP A 186 12.64 -3.37 11.21
CA ASP A 186 11.35 -3.79 10.69
C ASP A 186 11.42 -5.27 10.26
N ALA A 187 10.45 -6.06 10.71
CA ALA A 187 10.38 -7.49 10.39
C ALA A 187 10.30 -7.80 8.89
N VAL A 188 9.92 -6.84 8.04
CA VAL A 188 9.91 -7.00 6.58
C VAL A 188 11.28 -7.38 6.02
N PHE A 189 12.36 -6.94 6.67
CA PHE A 189 13.74 -7.25 6.27
C PHE A 189 14.16 -8.70 6.57
N GLN A 190 13.32 -9.51 7.24
CA GLN A 190 13.56 -10.96 7.37
C GLN A 190 13.45 -11.69 6.01
N GLN A 191 12.64 -11.16 5.08
CA GLN A 191 12.36 -11.83 3.81
C GLN A 191 13.50 -11.69 2.78
N PHE A 192 14.08 -10.49 2.63
CA PHE A 192 15.04 -10.20 1.56
C PHE A 192 16.38 -9.59 2.06
N GLY A 193 16.50 -9.36 3.38
CA GLY A 193 17.72 -8.83 3.98
C GLY A 193 18.12 -7.45 3.45
N ALA A 194 19.43 -7.21 3.42
CA ALA A 194 20.03 -5.97 2.91
C ALA A 194 20.30 -6.06 1.40
N GLU A 195 19.26 -6.28 0.60
CA GLU A 195 19.30 -6.20 -0.85
C GLU A 195 18.62 -4.91 -1.30
N PHE A 196 19.30 -4.12 -2.12
CA PHE A 196 18.82 -2.83 -2.62
C PHE A 196 18.73 -2.83 -4.13
N ILE A 197 17.87 -1.95 -4.65
CA ILE A 197 17.78 -1.60 -6.05
C ILE A 197 18.08 -0.12 -6.21
N VAL A 198 18.94 0.25 -7.16
CA VAL A 198 19.13 1.62 -7.60
C VAL A 198 18.50 1.78 -8.96
N GLU A 199 17.79 2.87 -9.16
CA GLU A 199 16.97 3.15 -10.33
C GLU A 199 17.21 4.58 -10.83
N GLU A 200 17.03 4.78 -12.13
CA GLU A 200 16.92 6.09 -12.74
C GLU A 200 15.84 6.92 -12.02
N TYR A 201 16.13 8.18 -11.74
CA TYR A 201 15.11 9.10 -11.20
C TYR A 201 14.04 9.37 -12.27
N LEU A 202 12.79 9.07 -11.91
CA LEU A 202 11.65 9.26 -12.81
C LEU A 202 11.04 10.64 -12.60
N GLU A 203 10.95 11.42 -13.68
CA GLU A 203 10.23 12.68 -13.73
C GLU A 203 8.76 12.46 -14.07
N GLY A 204 7.90 13.36 -13.63
CA GLY A 204 6.48 13.38 -13.98
C GLY A 204 5.56 13.33 -12.77
N GLU A 205 4.27 13.41 -13.03
CA GLU A 205 3.21 13.32 -12.04
C GLU A 205 3.05 11.87 -11.56
N GLU A 206 2.99 11.68 -10.25
CA GLU A 206 2.83 10.36 -9.67
C GLU A 206 1.35 9.97 -9.64
N LEU A 207 1.09 8.74 -10.02
CA LEU A 207 -0.25 8.15 -10.02
C LEU A 207 -0.23 6.72 -9.51
N SER A 208 -1.38 6.25 -9.07
CA SER A 208 -1.58 4.82 -8.84
C SER A 208 -2.77 4.29 -9.62
N VAL A 209 -2.73 2.99 -9.90
CA VAL A 209 -3.81 2.27 -10.58
C VAL A 209 -4.26 1.12 -9.69
N GLU A 210 -5.54 1.17 -9.32
CA GLU A 210 -6.19 0.18 -8.49
C GLU A 210 -6.96 -0.80 -9.36
N GLY A 211 -6.75 -2.08 -9.14
CA GLY A 211 -7.48 -3.08 -9.93
C GLY A 211 -7.52 -4.46 -9.29
N LEU A 212 -8.23 -5.33 -9.96
CA LEU A 212 -8.58 -6.68 -9.52
C LEU A 212 -8.33 -7.66 -10.66
N ILE A 213 -7.83 -8.84 -10.35
CA ILE A 213 -7.63 -9.91 -11.34
C ILE A 213 -8.38 -11.15 -10.87
N ALA A 214 -9.26 -11.66 -11.69
CA ALA A 214 -10.03 -12.86 -11.40
C ALA A 214 -9.98 -13.82 -12.60
N GLY A 215 -9.44 -15.03 -12.37
CA GLY A 215 -9.35 -16.05 -13.43
C GLY A 215 -8.52 -15.61 -14.63
N GLY A 216 -7.43 -14.86 -14.41
CA GLY A 216 -6.54 -14.36 -15.45
C GLY A 216 -7.01 -13.08 -16.14
N GLU A 217 -8.17 -12.52 -15.78
CA GLU A 217 -8.72 -11.31 -16.39
C GLU A 217 -8.50 -10.09 -15.51
N PRO A 218 -7.64 -9.12 -15.91
CA PRO A 218 -7.41 -7.89 -15.16
C PRO A 218 -8.51 -6.86 -15.40
N HIS A 219 -9.00 -6.25 -14.32
CA HIS A 219 -9.96 -5.16 -14.30
C HIS A 219 -9.36 -3.95 -13.60
N VAL A 220 -9.13 -2.86 -14.30
CA VAL A 220 -8.78 -1.58 -13.71
C VAL A 220 -10.04 -0.95 -13.12
N VAL A 221 -9.99 -0.64 -11.82
CA VAL A 221 -11.12 -0.04 -11.10
C VAL A 221 -10.98 1.48 -11.05
N MET A 222 -9.76 1.99 -10.76
CA MET A 222 -9.54 3.42 -10.57
C MET A 222 -8.09 3.81 -10.91
N VAL A 223 -7.93 5.03 -11.44
CA VAL A 223 -6.63 5.73 -11.52
C VAL A 223 -6.68 6.91 -10.56
N THR A 224 -5.66 7.03 -9.71
CA THR A 224 -5.58 7.99 -8.61
C THR A 224 -4.40 8.93 -8.82
N ASP A 225 -4.62 10.23 -8.75
CA ASP A 225 -3.54 11.23 -8.70
C ASP A 225 -2.93 11.25 -7.31
N LYS A 226 -1.60 11.29 -7.22
CA LYS A 226 -0.85 11.30 -5.97
C LYS A 226 -0.02 12.58 -5.84
N LEU A 227 0.00 13.13 -4.65
CA LEU A 227 0.95 14.18 -4.27
C LEU A 227 1.85 13.63 -3.17
N THR A 228 3.15 13.70 -3.41
CA THR A 228 4.17 13.25 -2.44
C THR A 228 5.09 14.39 -2.04
N SER A 229 5.72 14.28 -0.87
CA SER A 229 6.70 15.26 -0.38
C SER A 229 8.09 14.99 -0.95
N ALA A 230 8.88 16.04 -1.16
CA ALA A 230 10.32 15.91 -1.35
C ALA A 230 11.05 16.11 0.00
N PRO A 231 12.21 15.48 0.24
CA PRO A 231 12.89 14.48 -0.58
C PRO A 231 12.49 13.02 -0.24
N TYR A 232 11.52 12.81 0.66
CA TYR A 232 11.26 11.48 1.24
C TYR A 232 10.09 10.73 0.60
N HIS A 233 9.44 11.32 -0.42
CA HIS A 233 8.29 10.73 -1.12
C HIS A 233 7.18 10.24 -0.19
N LEU A 234 6.91 11.00 0.90
CA LEU A 234 5.78 10.72 1.78
C LEU A 234 4.48 11.14 1.10
N GLU A 235 3.49 10.27 1.17
CA GLU A 235 2.15 10.54 0.66
C GLU A 235 1.51 11.73 1.39
N LEU A 236 1.09 12.74 0.63
CA LEU A 236 0.43 13.95 1.12
C LEU A 236 -1.04 13.98 0.76
N GLN A 237 -1.38 13.49 -0.44
CA GLN A 237 -2.74 13.56 -0.97
C GLN A 237 -2.97 12.48 -2.02
N HIS A 238 -4.20 11.96 -2.05
CA HIS A 238 -4.74 11.10 -3.10
C HIS A 238 -6.03 11.70 -3.63
N VAL A 239 -6.23 11.71 -4.94
CA VAL A 239 -7.44 12.22 -5.58
C VAL A 239 -7.88 11.31 -6.71
N MET A 240 -9.15 10.97 -6.75
CA MET A 240 -9.74 10.12 -7.78
C MET A 240 -11.12 10.61 -8.23
N PRO A 241 -11.54 10.29 -9.48
CA PRO A 241 -10.70 9.76 -10.54
C PRO A 241 -9.60 10.76 -10.93
N SER A 242 -8.55 10.24 -11.55
CA SER A 242 -7.42 11.05 -12.04
C SER A 242 -7.88 12.12 -13.04
N ALA A 243 -7.23 13.29 -13.01
CA ALA A 243 -7.48 14.39 -13.93
C ALA A 243 -6.69 14.29 -15.26
N LEU A 244 -5.96 13.20 -15.48
CA LEU A 244 -5.25 12.99 -16.74
C LEU A 244 -6.24 12.97 -17.94
N PRO A 245 -5.82 13.43 -19.12
CA PRO A 245 -6.64 13.35 -20.34
C PRO A 245 -7.09 11.94 -20.64
N SER A 246 -8.27 11.79 -21.25
CA SER A 246 -8.91 10.47 -21.48
C SER A 246 -8.08 9.52 -22.33
N ASP A 247 -7.32 10.03 -23.32
CA ASP A 247 -6.41 9.26 -24.12
C ASP A 247 -5.20 8.76 -23.33
N VAL A 248 -4.67 9.60 -22.43
CA VAL A 248 -3.61 9.23 -21.48
C VAL A 248 -4.11 8.18 -20.48
N LEU A 249 -5.31 8.35 -19.93
CA LEU A 249 -5.91 7.37 -19.04
C LEU A 249 -6.07 6.00 -19.71
N ALA A 250 -6.51 5.98 -20.97
CA ALA A 250 -6.63 4.75 -21.75
C ALA A 250 -5.26 4.06 -21.94
N GLU A 251 -4.19 4.83 -22.21
CA GLU A 251 -2.82 4.30 -22.31
C GLU A 251 -2.33 3.75 -20.97
N VAL A 252 -2.51 4.51 -19.87
CA VAL A 252 -2.14 4.07 -18.51
C VAL A 252 -2.84 2.77 -18.14
N GLN A 253 -4.15 2.66 -18.39
CA GLN A 253 -4.92 1.46 -18.10
C GLN A 253 -4.46 0.26 -18.95
N ALA A 254 -4.27 0.45 -20.24
CA ALA A 254 -3.82 -0.62 -21.15
C ALA A 254 -2.41 -1.11 -20.77
N THR A 255 -1.49 -0.19 -20.47
CA THR A 255 -0.13 -0.51 -20.03
C THR A 255 -0.14 -1.24 -18.68
N THR A 256 -1.00 -0.82 -17.74
CA THR A 256 -1.18 -1.51 -16.45
C THR A 256 -1.61 -2.96 -16.64
N VAL A 257 -2.60 -3.21 -17.50
CA VAL A 257 -3.06 -4.58 -17.84
C VAL A 257 -1.92 -5.43 -18.40
N GLN A 258 -1.09 -4.86 -19.30
CA GLN A 258 0.07 -5.56 -19.84
C GLN A 258 1.11 -5.90 -18.73
N ILE A 259 1.39 -4.97 -17.83
CA ILE A 259 2.34 -5.15 -16.72
C ILE A 259 1.89 -6.30 -15.80
N VAL A 260 0.67 -6.25 -15.29
CA VAL A 260 0.19 -7.27 -14.34
C VAL A 260 0.08 -8.64 -14.97
N SER A 261 -0.27 -8.70 -16.27
CA SER A 261 -0.30 -9.95 -17.05
C SER A 261 1.10 -10.53 -17.27
N ALA A 262 2.09 -9.69 -17.63
CA ALA A 262 3.48 -10.11 -17.82
C ALA A 262 4.12 -10.62 -16.51
N LEU A 263 3.72 -10.10 -15.36
CA LEU A 263 4.14 -10.57 -14.05
C LEU A 263 3.46 -11.90 -13.64
N GLY A 264 2.41 -12.31 -14.37
CA GLY A 264 1.63 -13.51 -14.08
C GLY A 264 0.73 -13.34 -12.85
N PHE A 265 0.28 -12.13 -12.56
CA PHE A 265 -0.68 -11.91 -11.48
C PHE A 265 -2.01 -12.53 -11.83
N ASP A 266 -2.61 -13.23 -10.87
CA ASP A 266 -3.94 -13.82 -10.99
C ASP A 266 -4.58 -13.97 -9.61
N ASN A 267 -5.91 -13.94 -9.58
CA ASN A 267 -6.72 -14.07 -8.37
C ASN A 267 -6.22 -13.21 -7.22
N CYS A 268 -6.00 -11.93 -7.48
CA CYS A 268 -5.54 -10.93 -6.50
C CYS A 268 -6.07 -9.53 -6.82
N ALA A 269 -6.05 -8.66 -5.81
CA ALA A 269 -6.07 -7.23 -6.03
C ALA A 269 -4.67 -6.74 -6.42
N PHE A 270 -4.58 -5.61 -7.11
CA PHE A 270 -3.30 -4.96 -7.34
C PHE A 270 -3.38 -3.45 -7.09
N HIS A 271 -2.24 -2.90 -6.70
CA HIS A 271 -1.97 -1.48 -6.55
C HIS A 271 -0.67 -1.19 -7.31
N LEU A 272 -0.77 -0.55 -8.46
CA LEU A 272 0.37 -0.20 -9.30
C LEU A 272 0.70 1.27 -9.12
N GLU A 273 1.97 1.59 -8.96
CA GLU A 273 2.49 2.95 -8.91
C GLU A 273 3.31 3.27 -10.15
N ALA A 274 3.10 4.45 -10.71
CA ALA A 274 3.77 4.93 -11.89
C ALA A 274 3.90 6.45 -11.89
N LYS A 275 4.74 6.98 -12.79
CA LYS A 275 4.76 8.40 -13.13
C LYS A 275 4.38 8.60 -14.59
N TRP A 276 3.59 9.63 -14.84
CA TRP A 276 3.30 10.11 -16.18
C TRP A 276 4.10 11.38 -16.45
N GLY A 277 4.91 11.37 -17.50
CA GLY A 277 5.78 12.47 -17.85
C GLY A 277 6.06 12.55 -19.36
N PRO A 278 7.04 13.38 -19.79
CA PRO A 278 7.35 13.58 -21.20
C PRO A 278 7.72 12.31 -21.98
N ARG A 279 8.11 11.24 -21.27
CA ARG A 279 8.47 9.94 -21.83
C ARG A 279 7.34 8.90 -21.71
N GLY A 280 6.09 9.35 -21.53
CA GLY A 280 4.93 8.48 -21.26
C GLY A 280 4.93 7.92 -19.85
N MET A 281 4.21 6.81 -19.65
CA MET A 281 4.14 6.11 -18.37
C MET A 281 5.46 5.43 -18.01
N LYS A 282 5.94 5.67 -16.80
CA LYS A 282 7.10 5.00 -16.21
C LYS A 282 6.70 4.26 -14.95
N PHE A 283 6.99 2.96 -14.92
CA PHE A 283 6.62 2.05 -13.87
C PHE A 283 7.52 2.19 -12.64
N ILE A 284 6.92 2.33 -11.47
CA ILE A 284 7.61 2.34 -10.16
C ILE A 284 7.58 0.93 -9.56
N GLU A 285 6.38 0.46 -9.19
CA GLU A 285 6.16 -0.86 -8.58
C GLU A 285 4.70 -1.29 -8.66
N VAL A 286 4.42 -2.56 -8.40
CA VAL A 286 3.06 -3.07 -8.24
C VAL A 286 2.99 -4.07 -7.08
N ALA A 287 2.05 -3.86 -6.19
CA ALA A 287 1.75 -4.76 -5.08
C ALA A 287 0.55 -5.65 -5.41
N ALA A 288 0.62 -6.94 -5.08
CA ALA A 288 -0.50 -7.88 -5.27
C ALA A 288 -1.43 -7.90 -4.04
N ARG A 289 -1.94 -6.74 -3.69
CA ARG A 289 -2.86 -6.50 -2.57
C ARG A 289 -3.61 -5.19 -2.77
N PRO A 290 -4.72 -4.95 -2.05
CA PRO A 290 -5.41 -3.66 -2.05
C PRO A 290 -4.48 -2.50 -1.62
N ALA A 291 -4.64 -1.33 -2.22
CA ALA A 291 -3.96 -0.11 -1.77
C ALA A 291 -4.16 0.16 -0.28
N GLY A 292 -3.22 0.88 0.30
CA GLY A 292 -3.33 1.48 1.63
C GLY A 292 -3.94 2.87 1.61
N ASP A 293 -3.67 3.60 2.68
CA ASP A 293 -3.95 5.03 2.76
C ASP A 293 -5.42 5.38 2.46
N TYR A 294 -6.35 4.47 2.85
CA TYR A 294 -7.80 4.60 2.65
C TYR A 294 -8.25 4.63 1.17
N ILE A 295 -7.34 4.46 0.21
CA ILE A 295 -7.65 4.55 -1.23
C ILE A 295 -8.79 3.61 -1.59
N VAL A 296 -8.62 2.30 -1.38
CA VAL A 296 -9.65 1.33 -1.81
C VAL A 296 -10.67 0.99 -0.72
N SER A 297 -10.35 1.26 0.54
CA SER A 297 -11.28 1.03 1.65
C SER A 297 -12.34 2.12 1.79
N HIS A 298 -12.01 3.37 1.40
CA HIS A 298 -12.88 4.53 1.59
C HIS A 298 -13.05 5.38 0.32
N LEU A 299 -11.95 5.78 -0.37
CA LEU A 299 -12.07 6.69 -1.50
C LEU A 299 -12.76 6.04 -2.71
N VAL A 300 -12.41 4.80 -3.08
CA VAL A 300 -13.10 4.09 -4.17
C VAL A 300 -14.61 3.94 -3.89
N PRO A 301 -15.05 3.46 -2.70
CA PRO A 301 -16.46 3.46 -2.36
C PRO A 301 -17.13 4.84 -2.35
N LEU A 302 -16.42 5.91 -1.94
CA LEU A 302 -16.93 7.28 -1.99
C LEU A 302 -17.09 7.79 -3.42
N SER A 303 -16.15 7.47 -4.30
CA SER A 303 -16.11 7.94 -5.67
C SER A 303 -17.10 7.21 -6.57
N CYS A 304 -17.07 5.88 -6.60
CA CYS A 304 -17.84 5.08 -7.55
C CYS A 304 -18.78 4.05 -6.92
N GLY A 305 -18.78 3.89 -5.59
CA GLY A 305 -19.67 2.95 -4.89
C GLY A 305 -19.22 1.50 -4.85
N ILE A 306 -18.14 1.14 -5.53
CA ILE A 306 -17.63 -0.23 -5.57
C ILE A 306 -17.08 -0.63 -4.20
N ASP A 307 -17.63 -1.72 -3.61
CA ASP A 307 -17.05 -2.34 -2.41
C ASP A 307 -15.81 -3.15 -2.80
N TYR A 308 -14.66 -2.47 -2.81
CA TYR A 308 -13.41 -3.06 -3.26
C TYR A 308 -12.98 -4.25 -2.39
N PHE A 309 -13.12 -4.15 -1.06
CA PHE A 309 -12.74 -5.23 -0.16
C PHE A 309 -13.66 -6.46 -0.27
N ALA A 310 -14.96 -6.26 -0.55
CA ALA A 310 -15.84 -7.38 -0.87
C ALA A 310 -15.38 -8.10 -2.15
N ASN A 311 -14.94 -7.37 -3.17
CA ASN A 311 -14.39 -7.97 -4.39
C ASN A 311 -13.07 -8.73 -4.16
N VAL A 312 -12.22 -8.29 -3.23
CA VAL A 312 -11.02 -9.06 -2.81
C VAL A 312 -11.43 -10.40 -2.20
N VAL A 313 -12.47 -10.43 -1.37
CA VAL A 313 -13.00 -11.69 -0.82
C VAL A 313 -13.62 -12.55 -1.92
N ARG A 314 -14.38 -11.96 -2.85
CA ARG A 314 -14.98 -12.67 -4.00
C ARG A 314 -13.92 -13.38 -4.84
N ILE A 315 -12.81 -12.70 -5.16
CA ILE A 315 -11.67 -13.30 -5.86
C ILE A 315 -11.16 -14.53 -5.10
N ALA A 316 -10.91 -14.40 -3.82
CA ALA A 316 -10.34 -15.47 -3.01
C ALA A 316 -11.24 -16.71 -2.91
N VAL A 317 -12.56 -16.53 -3.04
CA VAL A 317 -13.54 -17.64 -2.99
C VAL A 317 -14.00 -18.11 -4.40
N GLY A 318 -13.44 -17.52 -5.47
CA GLY A 318 -13.81 -17.84 -6.85
C GLY A 318 -15.21 -17.37 -7.25
N ALA A 319 -15.74 -16.32 -6.60
CA ALA A 319 -17.04 -15.72 -6.92
C ALA A 319 -16.90 -14.60 -7.97
N PRO A 320 -17.95 -14.32 -8.76
CA PRO A 320 -17.95 -13.20 -9.71
C PRO A 320 -17.71 -11.84 -9.04
N LEU A 321 -16.98 -10.96 -9.72
CA LEU A 321 -16.77 -9.57 -9.30
C LEU A 321 -18.07 -8.75 -9.44
N GLU A 322 -18.22 -7.76 -8.58
CA GLU A 322 -19.26 -6.73 -8.65
C GLU A 322 -18.58 -5.37 -8.84
N LEU A 323 -18.48 -4.91 -10.09
CA LEU A 323 -17.74 -3.71 -10.49
C LEU A 323 -18.62 -2.62 -11.09
N GLU A 324 -19.95 -2.79 -11.07
CA GLU A 324 -20.87 -1.77 -11.57
C GLU A 324 -20.88 -0.57 -10.60
N PRO A 325 -20.49 0.63 -11.05
CA PRO A 325 -20.54 1.81 -10.19
C PRO A 325 -21.99 2.24 -9.93
N ASP A 326 -22.29 2.67 -8.71
CA ASP A 326 -23.62 3.19 -8.32
C ASP A 326 -23.62 4.73 -8.17
N ARG A 327 -22.47 5.37 -8.34
CA ARG A 327 -22.28 6.82 -8.25
C ARG A 327 -21.10 7.26 -9.10
N ASP A 328 -21.01 8.58 -9.33
CA ASP A 328 -19.94 9.23 -10.09
C ASP A 328 -19.58 10.54 -9.36
N LEU A 329 -18.67 10.44 -8.41
CA LEU A 329 -18.18 11.54 -7.59
C LEU A 329 -16.64 11.59 -7.64
N HIS A 330 -16.09 12.78 -7.40
CA HIS A 330 -14.69 12.94 -7.08
C HIS A 330 -14.50 12.72 -5.57
N ALA A 331 -13.49 11.92 -5.21
CA ALA A 331 -13.12 11.68 -3.83
C ALA A 331 -11.61 11.89 -3.65
N GLY A 332 -11.22 12.36 -2.50
CA GLY A 332 -9.81 12.58 -2.19
C GLY A 332 -9.52 12.52 -0.70
N LEU A 333 -8.25 12.47 -0.39
CA LEU A 333 -7.74 12.44 0.97
C LEU A 333 -6.56 13.39 1.07
N ARG A 334 -6.52 14.19 2.14
CA ARG A 334 -5.38 15.00 2.54
C ARG A 334 -4.86 14.55 3.88
N PHE A 335 -3.53 14.28 3.97
CA PHE A 335 -2.89 13.99 5.24
C PHE A 335 -2.54 15.26 5.99
N VAL A 336 -2.84 15.28 7.29
CA VAL A 336 -2.40 16.32 8.22
C VAL A 336 -1.06 15.90 8.80
N LEU A 337 -0.05 16.74 8.61
CA LEU A 337 1.31 16.46 9.03
C LEU A 337 1.66 17.22 10.30
N ALA A 338 2.46 16.59 11.17
CA ALA A 338 3.16 17.30 12.22
C ALA A 338 4.29 18.14 11.60
N ASP A 339 4.44 19.37 12.06
CA ASP A 339 5.48 20.33 11.62
C ASP A 339 6.79 20.18 12.39
N ARG A 340 6.76 19.42 13.49
CA ARG A 340 7.92 19.19 14.39
C ARG A 340 7.84 17.85 15.11
N SER A 341 8.98 17.36 15.58
CA SER A 341 9.03 16.21 16.48
C SER A 341 8.59 16.60 17.89
N GLY A 342 7.91 15.69 18.60
CA GLY A 342 7.41 15.90 19.96
C GLY A 342 6.15 15.08 20.22
N ARG A 343 5.47 15.39 21.31
CA ARG A 343 4.24 14.70 21.70
C ARG A 343 3.03 15.27 20.99
N PHE A 344 2.30 14.41 20.28
CA PHE A 344 1.06 14.77 19.60
C PHE A 344 -0.08 14.99 20.61
N GLU A 345 -0.60 16.21 20.72
CA GLU A 345 -1.65 16.60 21.68
C GLU A 345 -3.05 16.62 21.05
N GLY A 346 -3.16 16.34 19.76
CA GLY A 346 -4.41 16.32 19.01
C GLY A 346 -4.44 17.29 17.84
N LEU A 347 -5.64 17.47 17.27
CA LEU A 347 -5.87 18.38 16.14
C LEU A 347 -6.51 19.68 16.59
N GLY A 348 -6.21 20.77 15.89
CA GLY A 348 -6.92 22.04 15.98
C GLY A 348 -7.72 22.29 14.72
N GLY A 349 -8.82 23.07 14.81
CA GLY A 349 -9.61 23.52 13.67
C GLY A 349 -10.48 22.46 12.99
N ILE A 350 -10.80 21.37 13.68
CA ILE A 350 -11.60 20.26 13.11
C ILE A 350 -13.11 20.55 13.09
N GLU A 351 -13.57 21.59 13.77
CA GLU A 351 -14.99 21.89 13.93
C GLU A 351 -15.66 22.16 12.58
N ASP A 352 -15.03 22.97 11.72
CA ASP A 352 -15.53 23.31 10.39
C ASP A 352 -15.54 22.07 9.47
N VAL A 353 -14.48 21.27 9.51
CA VAL A 353 -14.35 20.01 8.76
C VAL A 353 -15.44 19.01 9.19
N CYS A 354 -15.65 18.84 10.49
CA CYS A 354 -16.66 17.92 11.00
C CYS A 354 -18.11 18.38 10.73
N ALA A 355 -18.34 19.68 10.52
CA ALA A 355 -19.64 20.24 10.24
C ALA A 355 -20.02 20.20 8.74
N ASP A 356 -19.06 20.09 7.84
CA ASP A 356 -19.29 20.11 6.40
C ASP A 356 -19.45 18.68 5.85
N PRO A 357 -20.60 18.34 5.21
CA PRO A 357 -20.85 17.02 4.62
C PRO A 357 -19.91 16.68 3.45
N GLY A 358 -19.16 17.64 2.92
CA GLY A 358 -18.08 17.43 1.96
C GLY A 358 -16.92 16.61 2.52
N TYR A 359 -16.77 16.54 3.86
CA TYR A 359 -15.77 15.75 4.56
C TYR A 359 -16.39 14.56 5.31
N PRO A 360 -16.65 13.44 4.63
CA PRO A 360 -17.34 12.29 5.25
C PRO A 360 -16.52 11.60 6.33
N TYR A 361 -15.17 11.73 6.30
CA TYR A 361 -14.29 11.06 7.27
C TYR A 361 -13.10 11.93 7.68
N LEU A 362 -12.80 11.87 8.98
CA LEU A 362 -11.54 12.32 9.57
C LEU A 362 -10.98 11.16 10.42
N PHE A 363 -9.79 10.70 10.11
CA PHE A 363 -9.13 9.61 10.81
C PHE A 363 -7.89 10.12 11.53
N LEU A 364 -7.70 9.72 12.79
CA LEU A 364 -6.42 9.85 13.45
C LEU A 364 -5.52 8.69 13.04
N GLU A 365 -4.33 9.00 12.53
CA GLU A 365 -3.31 8.00 12.20
C GLU A 365 -2.61 7.46 13.45
N HIS A 366 -2.52 8.31 14.48
CA HIS A 366 -1.91 7.98 15.76
C HIS A 366 -2.77 8.48 16.92
N PRO A 367 -2.82 7.75 18.05
CA PRO A 367 -3.48 8.22 19.26
C PRO A 367 -2.85 9.52 19.78
N VAL A 368 -3.67 10.36 20.42
CA VAL A 368 -3.19 11.51 21.20
C VAL A 368 -2.22 10.99 22.27
N GLY A 369 -1.10 11.67 22.44
CA GLY A 369 0.00 11.26 23.33
C GLY A 369 1.13 10.50 22.65
N THR A 370 1.02 10.17 21.35
CA THR A 370 2.09 9.55 20.59
C THR A 370 3.28 10.50 20.42
N GLU A 371 4.49 9.97 20.61
CA GLU A 371 5.73 10.70 20.27
C GLU A 371 5.92 10.67 18.76
N VAL A 372 5.77 11.83 18.14
CA VAL A 372 5.93 12.04 16.70
C VAL A 372 7.40 12.34 16.42
N THR A 373 7.93 11.71 15.39
CA THR A 373 9.30 11.92 14.92
C THR A 373 9.27 12.15 13.42
N LEU A 374 9.98 13.20 12.97
CA LEU A 374 10.04 13.55 11.56
C LEU A 374 11.11 12.73 10.80
N PRO A 375 11.00 12.60 9.46
CA PRO A 375 12.07 12.07 8.63
C PRO A 375 13.40 12.83 8.80
N PRO A 376 14.55 12.15 8.69
CA PRO A 376 14.71 10.74 8.32
C PRO A 376 14.63 9.76 9.49
N ALA A 377 14.43 10.25 10.72
CA ALA A 377 14.41 9.39 11.93
C ALA A 377 13.17 8.46 11.96
N SER A 378 12.04 8.90 11.39
CA SER A 378 10.86 8.05 11.15
C SER A 378 10.11 8.51 9.92
N PHE A 379 9.60 7.55 9.12
CA PHE A 379 8.86 7.84 7.89
C PHE A 379 7.33 7.70 8.04
N GLY A 380 6.83 7.18 9.15
CA GLY A 380 5.41 6.92 9.34
C GLY A 380 4.74 7.76 10.43
N LEU A 381 5.51 8.39 11.32
CA LEU A 381 4.96 9.09 12.47
C LEU A 381 4.58 10.55 12.21
N GLN A 382 5.05 11.14 11.10
CA GLN A 382 4.76 12.52 10.77
C GLN A 382 3.29 12.73 10.37
N ARG A 383 2.66 11.75 9.71
CA ARG A 383 1.24 11.80 9.35
C ARG A 383 0.41 11.52 10.59
N VAL A 384 -0.31 12.51 11.10
CA VAL A 384 -1.06 12.39 12.36
C VAL A 384 -2.55 12.20 12.14
N ALA A 385 -3.07 12.63 10.99
CA ALA A 385 -4.46 12.42 10.61
C ALA A 385 -4.62 12.36 9.09
N ALA A 386 -5.77 11.85 8.64
CA ALA A 386 -6.22 11.83 7.26
C ALA A 386 -7.64 12.39 7.20
N VAL A 387 -7.88 13.35 6.30
CA VAL A 387 -9.19 13.93 6.05
C VAL A 387 -9.64 13.52 4.65
N CYS A 388 -10.74 12.77 4.56
CA CYS A 388 -11.35 12.41 3.29
C CYS A 388 -12.39 13.46 2.90
N ALA A 389 -12.38 13.86 1.62
CA ALA A 389 -13.36 14.76 1.04
C ALA A 389 -14.02 14.13 -0.19
N ARG A 390 -15.21 14.59 -0.55
CA ARG A 390 -15.91 14.23 -1.78
C ARG A 390 -16.67 15.42 -2.36
N HIS A 391 -16.76 15.47 -3.68
CA HIS A 391 -17.54 16.50 -4.38
C HIS A 391 -18.04 15.98 -5.74
N VAL A 392 -19.03 16.64 -6.32
CA VAL A 392 -19.60 16.29 -7.63
C VAL A 392 -18.66 16.62 -8.80
N ASP A 393 -17.69 17.50 -8.59
CA ASP A 393 -16.69 17.87 -9.59
C ASP A 393 -15.30 18.03 -8.97
N ARG A 394 -14.26 17.98 -9.81
CA ARG A 394 -12.87 18.03 -9.40
C ARG A 394 -12.49 19.36 -8.74
N ALA A 395 -12.97 20.50 -9.27
CA ALA A 395 -12.60 21.82 -8.75
C ALA A 395 -13.12 22.03 -7.32
N GLY A 396 -14.36 21.59 -7.04
CA GLY A 396 -14.92 21.61 -5.69
C GLY A 396 -14.15 20.68 -4.74
N LEU A 397 -13.74 19.48 -5.19
CA LEU A 397 -12.92 18.60 -4.38
C LEU A 397 -11.54 19.23 -4.06
N ASP A 398 -10.87 19.80 -5.07
CA ASP A 398 -9.57 20.45 -4.88
C ASP A 398 -9.65 21.63 -3.90
N ALA A 399 -10.74 22.38 -3.91
CA ALA A 399 -11.02 23.44 -2.93
C ALA A 399 -11.15 22.87 -1.50
N LEU A 400 -11.94 21.80 -1.32
CA LEU A 400 -12.09 21.14 -0.03
C LEU A 400 -10.73 20.62 0.50
N LEU A 401 -9.93 19.95 -0.35
CA LEU A 401 -8.63 19.42 0.07
C LEU A 401 -7.63 20.53 0.42
N SER A 402 -7.65 21.66 -0.30
CA SER A 402 -6.86 22.85 0.03
C SER A 402 -7.30 23.48 1.35
N ASP A 403 -8.59 23.46 1.66
CA ASP A 403 -9.12 23.96 2.92
C ASP A 403 -8.65 23.15 4.14
N VAL A 404 -8.38 21.85 3.96
CA VAL A 404 -7.81 21.03 5.06
C VAL A 404 -6.49 21.62 5.55
N ASP A 405 -5.59 22.04 4.64
CA ASP A 405 -4.30 22.64 5.02
C ASP A 405 -4.47 23.97 5.79
N ARG A 406 -5.54 24.70 5.50
CA ARG A 406 -5.86 25.98 6.13
C ARG A 406 -6.57 25.81 7.47
N LEU A 407 -7.47 24.83 7.58
CA LEU A 407 -8.36 24.65 8.71
C LEU A 407 -7.76 23.75 9.79
N VAL A 408 -7.10 22.64 9.41
CA VAL A 408 -6.68 21.59 10.34
C VAL A 408 -5.19 21.67 10.62
N SER A 409 -4.82 21.64 11.87
CA SER A 409 -3.42 21.66 12.29
C SER A 409 -3.11 20.59 13.33
N ALA A 410 -1.92 20.00 13.25
CA ALA A 410 -1.39 19.13 14.30
C ALA A 410 -0.89 19.97 15.48
N ARG A 411 -1.34 19.67 16.70
CA ARG A 411 -0.78 20.25 17.91
C ARG A 411 0.28 19.32 18.48
N VAL A 412 1.54 19.79 18.48
CA VAL A 412 2.69 19.01 18.95
C VAL A 412 3.44 19.81 20.00
N THR A 413 3.61 19.22 21.18
CA THR A 413 4.41 19.80 22.28
C THR A 413 5.81 19.22 22.24
N VAL A 414 6.80 20.10 22.14
CA VAL A 414 8.21 19.70 22.24
C VAL A 414 8.54 19.55 23.74
N ALA A 415 9.12 18.42 24.12
CA ALA A 415 9.64 18.29 25.50
C ALA A 415 10.66 19.39 25.73
N GLU A 416 10.46 20.20 26.77
CA GLU A 416 11.49 21.12 27.22
C GLU A 416 12.76 20.29 27.55
N THR A 417 13.80 20.46 26.74
CA THR A 417 15.11 19.91 27.09
C THR A 417 15.49 20.55 28.38
N ALA A 418 15.45 19.82 29.50
CA ALA A 418 15.97 20.30 30.77
C ALA A 418 17.43 20.67 30.50
N LEU A 419 17.67 21.97 30.49
CA LEU A 419 19.02 22.54 30.53
C LEU A 419 19.64 22.08 31.85
N ALA A 420 20.43 21.02 31.85
CA ALA A 420 21.28 20.56 32.94
C ALA A 420 22.73 20.88 32.59
#